data_9938db79c23b38f13b03ee198aefdbd8
#
_entry.id   9938db79c23b38f13b03ee198aefdbd8
#
_cell.length_a   1.000
_cell.length_b   1.000
_cell.length_c   1.000
_cell.angle_alpha   90.00
_cell.angle_beta   90.00
_cell.angle_gamma   90.00
#
_symmetry.space_group_name_H-M   'P 1'
#
loop_
_entity.id
_entity.type
_entity.pdbx_description
1 polymer ?
#
loop_
_entity_poly.entity_id
_entity_poly.type
_entity_poly.pdbx_seq_one_letter_code
_entity_poly.pdbx_strand_id
1 'polypeptide(L)'
;EAQELGLYESRTQAQKPAPNETIEVPVWRHAIVNFPHPLLKQGLVVLDTPGLNALGVEPELTLNTLANAQAILFVLAADTGVTKTDLEVWSNHVNTVKGNSHLIALNKIDILWDELHDEAAVAKSIARQIEETARVLHVDRKSIFPVSAQKGLVAKIKGDQALTEKGGLPVLERKLSEDMIPSRHMLIRNRIVHEISGRVESSRALLESKLTGVNRQLSDLKALSGKNLDAIQKMVARMRQEKQKYDKELEGFQLTRAALSKQAQ
;
A
#
# COMPACT_ATOMS: atom_id res chain seq x y z
N GLU A 1 11.40 -4.43 26.32
CA GLU A 1 11.85 -3.21 25.60
C GLU A 1 12.22 -3.53 24.14
N ALA A 2 13.23 -4.38 23.82
CA ALA A 2 13.56 -4.73 22.43
C ALA A 2 12.39 -5.41 21.70
N GLN A 3 11.58 -6.22 22.37
CA GLN A 3 10.39 -6.86 21.84
C GLN A 3 9.24 -5.86 21.67
N GLU A 4 9.04 -4.92 22.57
CA GLU A 4 8.05 -3.83 22.47
C GLU A 4 8.38 -2.86 21.32
N LEU A 5 9.67 -2.74 21.00
CA LEU A 5 10.16 -1.90 19.90
C LEU A 5 10.17 -2.64 18.55
N GLY A 6 9.71 -3.89 18.48
CA GLY A 6 9.72 -4.69 17.25
C GLY A 6 11.11 -5.05 16.73
N LEU A 7 12.13 -5.01 17.60
CA LEU A 7 13.54 -5.29 17.24
C LEU A 7 13.91 -6.76 17.47
N TYR A 8 13.03 -7.52 18.07
CA TYR A 8 13.25 -8.92 18.40
C TYR A 8 11.96 -9.70 18.24
N GLU A 9 11.95 -10.67 17.34
CA GLU A 9 10.91 -11.70 17.25
C GLU A 9 11.36 -12.99 17.94
N SER A 10 10.58 -13.43 18.89
CA SER A 10 10.80 -14.74 19.52
C SER A 10 10.31 -15.86 18.58
N ARG A 11 11.18 -16.35 17.72
CA ARG A 11 10.85 -17.38 16.73
C ARG A 11 10.63 -18.78 17.34
N THR A 12 11.18 -19.08 18.50
CA THR A 12 10.99 -20.36 19.22
C THR A 12 11.34 -20.19 20.69
N GLN A 13 10.71 -20.98 21.58
CA GLN A 13 11.03 -20.98 23.03
C GLN A 13 12.51 -21.29 23.31
N ALA A 14 13.19 -22.00 22.41
CA ALA A 14 14.61 -22.35 22.53
C ALA A 14 15.57 -21.19 22.22
N GLN A 15 15.08 -20.08 21.67
CA GLN A 15 15.89 -18.91 21.26
C GLN A 15 15.56 -17.65 22.07
N LYS A 16 14.83 -17.77 23.17
CA LYS A 16 14.64 -16.64 24.07
C LYS A 16 15.97 -16.33 24.77
N PRO A 17 16.44 -15.07 24.69
CA PRO A 17 17.63 -14.68 25.44
C PRO A 17 17.39 -14.90 26.94
N ALA A 18 18.44 -15.23 27.68
CA ALA A 18 18.38 -15.32 29.12
C ALA A 18 17.95 -13.96 29.72
N PRO A 19 17.33 -13.94 30.92
CA PRO A 19 16.79 -12.71 31.50
C PRO A 19 17.77 -11.53 31.64
N ASN A 20 19.07 -11.79 31.57
CA ASN A 20 20.14 -10.80 31.67
C ASN A 20 21.02 -10.70 30.39
N GLU A 21 20.59 -11.29 29.29
CA GLU A 21 21.31 -11.24 28.04
C GLU A 21 21.00 -9.94 27.29
N THR A 22 22.03 -9.22 26.91
CA THR A 22 21.91 -7.98 26.14
C THR A 22 21.94 -8.30 24.65
N ILE A 23 21.00 -7.74 23.90
CA ILE A 23 20.93 -7.86 22.45
C ILE A 23 21.47 -6.56 21.86
N GLU A 24 22.42 -6.67 20.91
CA GLU A 24 22.87 -5.53 20.13
C GLU A 24 21.77 -5.14 19.13
N VAL A 25 21.29 -3.91 19.24
CA VAL A 25 20.29 -3.34 18.31
C VAL A 25 20.88 -2.12 17.61
N PRO A 26 20.61 -1.94 16.30
CA PRO A 26 21.06 -0.76 15.58
C PRO A 26 20.51 0.51 16.22
N VAL A 27 21.36 1.46 16.51
CA VAL A 27 20.97 2.80 17.02
C VAL A 27 20.21 3.58 15.97
N TRP A 28 20.63 3.45 14.70
CA TRP A 28 20.05 4.12 13.55
C TRP A 28 19.09 3.19 12.83
N ARG A 29 17.82 3.62 12.70
CA ARG A 29 16.78 2.86 11.97
C ARG A 29 16.59 3.34 10.55
N HIS A 30 16.78 4.62 10.30
CA HIS A 30 16.64 5.22 8.98
C HIS A 30 17.53 6.46 8.86
N ALA A 31 17.88 6.80 7.63
CA ALA A 31 18.57 8.04 7.29
C ALA A 31 17.75 8.77 6.22
N ILE A 32 17.68 10.09 6.34
CA ILE A 32 17.03 10.94 5.34
C ILE A 32 18.12 11.65 4.56
N VAL A 33 18.16 11.41 3.25
CA VAL A 33 19.12 12.01 2.33
C VAL A 33 18.40 12.98 1.41
N ASN A 34 18.75 14.26 1.47
CA ASN A 34 18.26 15.27 0.54
C ASN A 34 19.17 15.29 -0.70
N PHE A 35 18.58 15.06 -1.86
CA PHE A 35 19.27 15.06 -3.13
C PHE A 35 18.58 15.99 -4.15
N PRO A 36 19.27 16.87 -4.86
CA PRO A 36 18.68 17.86 -5.76
C PRO A 36 18.25 17.24 -7.11
N HIS A 37 17.34 16.28 -7.08
CA HIS A 37 16.79 15.65 -8.29
C HIS A 37 15.44 16.28 -8.67
N PRO A 38 15.12 16.48 -9.96
CA PRO A 38 13.85 17.09 -10.39
C PRO A 38 12.61 16.39 -9.84
N LEU A 39 12.59 15.05 -9.80
CA LEU A 39 11.47 14.27 -9.25
C LEU A 39 11.30 14.50 -7.74
N LEU A 40 12.39 14.56 -6.98
CA LEU A 40 12.35 14.80 -5.53
C LEU A 40 11.87 16.24 -5.23
N LYS A 41 12.26 17.21 -6.06
CA LYS A 41 11.77 18.61 -5.96
C LYS A 41 10.25 18.72 -6.21
N GLN A 42 9.66 17.79 -6.96
CA GLN A 42 8.22 17.69 -7.17
C GLN A 42 7.48 16.98 -6.02
N GLY A 43 8.19 16.61 -4.97
CA GLY A 43 7.62 15.99 -3.77
C GLY A 43 7.63 14.46 -3.80
N LEU A 44 8.33 13.82 -4.75
CA LEU A 44 8.60 12.38 -4.66
C LEU A 44 9.52 12.11 -3.46
N VAL A 45 9.14 11.16 -2.64
CA VAL A 45 9.99 10.60 -1.58
C VAL A 45 10.22 9.14 -1.93
N VAL A 46 11.47 8.76 -2.09
CA VAL A 46 11.87 7.38 -2.33
C VAL A 46 12.34 6.77 -1.02
N LEU A 47 11.74 5.67 -0.65
CA LEU A 47 12.17 4.88 0.49
C LEU A 47 12.88 3.62 -0.04
N ASP A 48 14.18 3.51 0.24
CA ASP A 48 14.95 2.30 0.01
C ASP A 48 14.78 1.37 1.22
N THR A 49 14.36 0.15 0.95
CA THR A 49 14.16 -0.86 1.98
C THR A 49 15.30 -1.86 1.97
N PRO A 50 15.73 -2.37 3.14
CA PRO A 50 16.61 -3.52 3.17
C PRO A 50 16.08 -4.64 2.29
N GLY A 51 16.95 -5.31 1.55
CA GLY A 51 16.55 -6.40 0.66
C GLY A 51 15.67 -7.41 1.40
N LEU A 52 14.50 -7.71 0.85
CA LEU A 52 13.54 -8.64 1.46
C LEU A 52 14.11 -10.06 1.64
N ASN A 53 15.23 -10.37 0.98
CA ASN A 53 16.01 -11.58 1.19
C ASN A 53 16.92 -11.52 2.43
N ALA A 54 17.15 -10.34 2.99
CA ALA A 54 17.82 -10.16 4.28
C ALA A 54 16.89 -10.37 5.46
N LEU A 55 15.90 -11.24 5.31
CA LEU A 55 14.83 -11.60 6.24
C LEU A 55 15.32 -12.17 7.58
N GLY A 56 16.30 -11.53 8.19
CA GLY A 56 16.77 -11.90 9.53
C GLY A 56 16.40 -10.91 10.60
N VAL A 57 16.22 -9.63 10.31
CA VAL A 57 16.28 -8.60 11.35
C VAL A 57 15.04 -7.70 11.44
N GLU A 58 14.33 -7.35 10.36
CA GLU A 58 13.17 -6.43 10.48
C GLU A 58 12.09 -6.59 9.37
N PRO A 59 11.40 -7.74 9.23
CA PRO A 59 10.33 -7.90 8.24
C PRO A 59 9.15 -6.96 8.51
N GLU A 60 8.79 -6.71 9.76
CA GLU A 60 7.61 -5.92 10.14
C GLU A 60 7.74 -4.44 9.76
N LEU A 61 8.92 -3.83 9.90
CA LEU A 61 9.16 -2.45 9.50
C LEU A 61 9.00 -2.26 7.98
N THR A 62 9.52 -3.19 7.20
CA THR A 62 9.39 -3.19 5.75
C THR A 62 7.93 -3.38 5.34
N LEU A 63 7.20 -4.30 5.96
CA LEU A 63 5.79 -4.57 5.66
C LEU A 63 4.89 -3.39 6.02
N ASN A 64 5.10 -2.77 7.19
CA ASN A 64 4.37 -1.55 7.59
C ASN A 64 4.64 -0.38 6.64
N THR A 65 5.85 -0.30 6.12
CA THR A 65 6.24 0.71 5.14
C THR A 65 5.58 0.49 3.80
N LEU A 66 5.54 -0.75 3.31
CA LEU A 66 4.83 -1.11 2.06
C LEU A 66 3.34 -0.77 2.14
N ALA A 67 2.70 -1.02 3.28
CA ALA A 67 1.29 -0.69 3.48
C ALA A 67 1.01 0.82 3.42
N ASN A 68 1.98 1.66 3.75
CA ASN A 68 1.87 3.11 3.76
C ASN A 68 2.41 3.79 2.49
N ALA A 69 3.08 3.06 1.60
CA ALA A 69 3.56 3.58 0.33
C ALA A 69 2.39 3.93 -0.60
N GLN A 70 2.49 4.99 -1.37
CA GLN A 70 1.52 5.33 -2.43
C GLN A 70 1.79 4.53 -3.70
N ALA A 71 3.03 4.14 -3.93
CA ALA A 71 3.46 3.32 -5.04
C ALA A 71 4.61 2.41 -4.61
N ILE A 72 4.70 1.27 -5.23
CA ILE A 72 5.78 0.30 -5.01
C ILE A 72 6.52 0.09 -6.32
N LEU A 73 7.83 0.34 -6.31
CA LEU A 73 8.73 -0.01 -7.39
C LEU A 73 9.42 -1.33 -7.03
N PHE A 74 8.98 -2.41 -7.65
CA PHE A 74 9.57 -3.73 -7.46
C PHE A 74 10.72 -3.92 -8.44
N VAL A 75 11.93 -4.16 -7.92
CA VAL A 75 13.15 -4.25 -8.74
C VAL A 75 13.54 -5.70 -8.91
N LEU A 76 13.60 -6.14 -10.16
CA LEU A 76 14.04 -7.48 -10.57
C LEU A 76 15.30 -7.37 -11.42
N ALA A 77 16.09 -8.45 -11.51
CA ALA A 77 17.26 -8.51 -12.35
C ALA A 77 16.96 -9.29 -13.65
N ALA A 78 17.33 -8.72 -14.79
CA ALA A 78 17.08 -9.31 -16.11
C ALA A 78 17.86 -10.60 -16.38
N ASP A 79 18.97 -10.80 -15.67
CA ASP A 79 19.83 -11.99 -15.78
C ASP A 79 19.22 -13.23 -15.11
N THR A 80 18.56 -13.04 -13.99
CA THR A 80 17.95 -14.14 -13.21
C THR A 80 16.45 -14.32 -13.49
N GLY A 81 15.82 -13.28 -14.02
CA GLY A 81 14.37 -13.22 -14.13
C GLY A 81 13.68 -13.21 -12.75
N VAL A 82 12.43 -13.69 -12.71
CA VAL A 82 11.67 -13.78 -11.45
C VAL A 82 12.09 -15.06 -10.71
N THR A 83 12.75 -14.89 -9.57
CA THR A 83 13.11 -16.03 -8.71
C THR A 83 11.92 -16.48 -7.85
N LYS A 84 12.03 -17.67 -7.26
CA LYS A 84 11.00 -18.17 -6.34
C LYS A 84 10.76 -17.21 -5.16
N THR A 85 11.84 -16.68 -4.61
CA THR A 85 11.76 -15.70 -3.50
C THR A 85 11.09 -14.41 -3.93
N ASP A 86 11.39 -13.90 -5.13
CA ASP A 86 10.73 -12.72 -5.68
C ASP A 86 9.21 -12.94 -5.82
N LEU A 87 8.82 -14.12 -6.29
CA LEU A 87 7.41 -14.49 -6.44
C LEU A 87 6.70 -14.59 -5.07
N GLU A 88 7.35 -15.18 -4.07
CA GLU A 88 6.84 -15.25 -2.70
C GLU A 88 6.64 -13.84 -2.12
N VAL A 89 7.63 -12.97 -2.25
CA VAL A 89 7.53 -11.56 -1.81
C VAL A 89 6.44 -10.82 -2.54
N TRP A 90 6.39 -10.95 -3.87
CA TRP A 90 5.36 -10.33 -4.69
C TRP A 90 3.96 -10.75 -4.25
N SER A 91 3.73 -12.05 -4.15
CA SER A 91 2.40 -12.60 -3.86
C SER A 91 1.94 -12.32 -2.44
N ASN A 92 2.85 -12.38 -1.45
CA ASN A 92 2.47 -12.27 -0.05
C ASN A 92 2.46 -10.83 0.46
N HIS A 93 3.26 -9.93 -0.14
CA HIS A 93 3.48 -8.61 0.44
C HIS A 93 3.19 -7.46 -0.52
N VAL A 94 3.56 -7.57 -1.79
CA VAL A 94 3.40 -6.47 -2.75
C VAL A 94 1.99 -6.47 -3.33
N ASN A 95 1.55 -7.56 -3.90
CA ASN A 95 0.26 -7.67 -4.60
C ASN A 95 -0.95 -7.62 -3.65
N THR A 96 -0.74 -7.83 -2.36
CA THR A 96 -1.81 -7.74 -1.34
C THR A 96 -2.18 -6.32 -0.97
N VAL A 97 -1.31 -5.35 -1.23
CA VAL A 97 -1.54 -3.93 -0.91
C VAL A 97 -2.49 -3.31 -1.94
N LYS A 98 -3.76 -3.25 -1.59
CA LYS A 98 -4.81 -2.69 -2.46
C LYS A 98 -4.71 -1.16 -2.55
N GLY A 99 -4.92 -0.63 -3.75
CA GLY A 99 -4.99 0.82 -3.98
C GLY A 99 -3.65 1.50 -4.27
N ASN A 100 -2.54 0.76 -4.28
CA ASN A 100 -1.23 1.27 -4.64
C ASN A 100 -0.91 0.98 -6.11
N SER A 101 -0.18 1.87 -6.76
CA SER A 101 0.36 1.58 -8.09
C SER A 101 1.60 0.72 -7.96
N HIS A 102 1.65 -0.37 -8.71
CA HIS A 102 2.80 -1.26 -8.78
C HIS A 102 3.55 -1.03 -10.09
N LEU A 103 4.82 -0.70 -10.00
CA LEU A 103 5.75 -0.62 -11.12
C LEU A 103 6.84 -1.67 -10.92
N ILE A 104 7.31 -2.24 -12.02
CA ILE A 104 8.37 -3.24 -12.00
C ILE A 104 9.55 -2.70 -12.82
N ALA A 105 10.70 -2.55 -12.19
CA ALA A 105 11.95 -2.26 -12.88
C ALA A 105 12.70 -3.56 -13.15
N LEU A 106 12.76 -3.95 -14.41
CA LEU A 106 13.59 -5.06 -14.85
C LEU A 106 15.01 -4.51 -15.09
N ASN A 107 15.82 -4.54 -14.04
CA ASN A 107 17.17 -3.93 -14.02
C ASN A 107 18.23 -4.84 -14.63
N LYS A 108 19.40 -4.29 -14.89
CA LYS A 108 20.56 -4.97 -15.47
C LYS A 108 20.35 -5.46 -16.91
N ILE A 109 19.51 -4.77 -17.70
CA ILE A 109 19.32 -5.15 -19.12
C ILE A 109 20.60 -5.03 -19.94
N ASP A 110 21.61 -4.31 -19.47
CA ASP A 110 22.93 -4.21 -20.09
C ASP A 110 23.66 -5.56 -20.17
N ILE A 111 23.31 -6.54 -19.36
CA ILE A 111 23.84 -7.91 -19.47
C ILE A 111 23.35 -8.59 -20.76
N LEU A 112 22.20 -8.16 -21.28
CA LEU A 112 21.64 -8.66 -22.54
C LEU A 112 22.23 -7.93 -23.77
N TRP A 113 23.06 -6.89 -23.55
CA TRP A 113 23.72 -6.17 -24.63
C TRP A 113 25.00 -6.93 -25.04
N ASP A 114 24.86 -7.74 -26.06
CA ASP A 114 25.99 -8.48 -26.60
C ASP A 114 26.48 -7.77 -27.88
N GLU A 115 27.75 -7.48 -27.92
CA GLU A 115 28.39 -6.86 -29.10
C GLU A 115 28.35 -7.76 -30.35
N LEU A 116 28.11 -9.06 -30.15
CA LEU A 116 27.95 -10.05 -31.23
C LEU A 116 26.53 -10.13 -31.82
N HIS A 117 25.56 -9.53 -31.13
CA HIS A 117 24.18 -9.50 -31.56
C HIS A 117 23.80 -8.10 -32.06
N ASP A 118 22.97 -8.09 -33.11
CA ASP A 118 22.37 -6.85 -33.58
C ASP A 118 21.37 -6.26 -32.58
N GLU A 119 21.08 -4.98 -32.73
CA GLU A 119 20.13 -4.28 -31.84
C GLU A 119 18.75 -4.92 -31.83
N ALA A 120 18.33 -5.52 -32.93
CA ALA A 120 17.04 -6.20 -33.06
C ALA A 120 17.01 -7.48 -32.19
N ALA A 121 18.09 -8.23 -32.14
CA ALA A 121 18.22 -9.43 -31.30
C ALA A 121 18.21 -9.06 -29.82
N VAL A 122 18.92 -7.99 -29.44
CA VAL A 122 18.92 -7.47 -28.07
C VAL A 122 17.51 -7.01 -27.67
N ALA A 123 16.83 -6.24 -28.52
CA ALA A 123 15.45 -5.77 -28.26
C ALA A 123 14.48 -6.97 -28.11
N LYS A 124 14.63 -8.02 -28.92
CA LYS A 124 13.84 -9.23 -28.81
C LYS A 124 14.10 -9.99 -27.51
N SER A 125 15.33 -10.02 -27.04
CA SER A 125 15.70 -10.65 -25.77
C SER A 125 15.09 -9.88 -24.58
N ILE A 126 15.14 -8.57 -24.60
CA ILE A 126 14.50 -7.71 -23.57
C ILE A 126 12.98 -7.91 -23.61
N ALA A 127 12.37 -7.90 -24.80
CA ALA A 127 10.92 -8.12 -24.94
C ALA A 127 10.47 -9.47 -24.38
N ARG A 128 11.29 -10.52 -24.61
CA ARG A 128 11.03 -11.85 -24.05
C ARG A 128 11.08 -11.84 -22.52
N GLN A 129 12.06 -11.16 -21.91
CA GLN A 129 12.15 -11.07 -20.45
C GLN A 129 10.95 -10.31 -19.86
N ILE A 130 10.49 -9.24 -20.53
CA ILE A 130 9.29 -8.51 -20.13
C ILE A 130 8.06 -9.43 -20.17
N GLU A 131 7.89 -10.19 -21.27
CA GLU A 131 6.77 -11.12 -21.44
C GLU A 131 6.75 -12.20 -20.35
N GLU A 132 7.91 -12.78 -20.06
CA GLU A 132 8.05 -13.79 -19.03
C GLU A 132 7.75 -13.24 -17.65
N THR A 133 8.30 -12.06 -17.32
CA THR A 133 8.03 -11.38 -16.06
C THR A 133 6.54 -11.05 -15.91
N ALA A 134 5.90 -10.52 -16.96
CA ALA A 134 4.47 -10.21 -16.96
C ALA A 134 3.62 -11.47 -16.71
N ARG A 135 3.97 -12.58 -17.36
CA ARG A 135 3.29 -13.86 -17.20
C ARG A 135 3.43 -14.43 -15.79
N VAL A 136 4.63 -14.40 -15.22
CA VAL A 136 4.91 -15.00 -13.91
C VAL A 136 4.28 -14.18 -12.78
N LEU A 137 4.33 -12.85 -12.86
CA LEU A 137 3.78 -11.96 -11.83
C LEU A 137 2.30 -11.63 -12.05
N HIS A 138 1.70 -12.07 -13.17
CA HIS A 138 0.31 -11.74 -13.55
C HIS A 138 0.04 -10.24 -13.62
N VAL A 139 0.94 -9.47 -14.26
CA VAL A 139 0.84 -8.02 -14.42
C VAL A 139 0.78 -7.59 -15.88
N ASP A 140 0.31 -6.36 -16.13
CA ASP A 140 0.38 -5.77 -17.46
C ASP A 140 1.85 -5.46 -17.83
N ARG A 141 2.24 -5.80 -19.07
CA ARG A 141 3.56 -5.47 -19.65
C ARG A 141 3.90 -3.98 -19.54
N LYS A 142 2.88 -3.11 -19.58
CA LYS A 142 3.05 -1.64 -19.43
C LYS A 142 3.54 -1.22 -18.05
N SER A 143 3.44 -2.09 -17.07
CA SER A 143 3.94 -1.85 -15.70
C SER A 143 5.40 -2.26 -15.54
N ILE A 144 6.03 -2.86 -16.57
CA ILE A 144 7.40 -3.37 -16.53
C ILE A 144 8.31 -2.45 -17.34
N PHE A 145 9.32 -1.92 -16.69
CA PHE A 145 10.29 -0.97 -17.25
C PHE A 145 11.67 -1.63 -17.33
N PRO A 146 12.15 -1.98 -18.52
CA PRO A 146 13.51 -2.47 -18.68
C PRO A 146 14.49 -1.31 -18.47
N VAL A 147 15.43 -1.48 -17.54
CA VAL A 147 16.39 -0.45 -17.19
C VAL A 147 17.79 -1.04 -16.96
N SER A 148 18.81 -0.24 -17.23
CA SER A 148 20.14 -0.44 -16.70
C SER A 148 20.49 0.75 -15.81
N ALA A 149 20.30 0.59 -14.52
CA ALA A 149 20.59 1.67 -13.56
C ALA A 149 22.06 2.07 -13.59
N GLN A 150 22.97 1.10 -13.71
CA GLN A 150 24.42 1.36 -13.75
C GLN A 150 24.82 2.15 -15.00
N LYS A 151 24.41 1.69 -16.18
CA LYS A 151 24.76 2.37 -17.45
C LYS A 151 24.07 3.72 -17.57
N GLY A 152 22.81 3.82 -17.13
CA GLY A 152 22.09 5.09 -17.09
C GLY A 152 22.75 6.11 -16.16
N LEU A 153 23.25 5.70 -14.99
CA LEU A 153 24.00 6.58 -14.10
C LEU A 153 25.34 7.04 -14.74
N VAL A 154 26.11 6.11 -15.31
CA VAL A 154 27.35 6.42 -16.00
C VAL A 154 27.11 7.38 -17.18
N ALA A 155 26.04 7.15 -17.94
CA ALA A 155 25.64 7.98 -19.06
C ALA A 155 25.31 9.43 -18.63
N LYS A 156 24.55 9.58 -17.55
CA LYS A 156 24.25 10.90 -16.96
C LYS A 156 25.51 11.64 -16.50
N ILE A 157 26.44 10.95 -15.87
CA ILE A 157 27.72 11.55 -15.43
C ILE A 157 28.57 12.00 -16.62
N LYS A 158 28.59 11.21 -17.70
CA LYS A 158 29.37 11.49 -18.90
C LYS A 158 28.68 12.42 -19.91
N GLY A 159 27.40 12.70 -19.72
CA GLY A 159 26.58 13.47 -20.69
C GLY A 159 26.27 12.68 -21.97
N ASP A 160 26.34 11.35 -21.93
CA ASP A 160 26.04 10.47 -23.07
C ASP A 160 24.54 10.24 -23.19
N GLN A 161 23.92 10.96 -24.10
CA GLN A 161 22.46 10.92 -24.29
C GLN A 161 22.00 9.58 -24.91
N ALA A 162 22.76 9.04 -25.87
CA ALA A 162 22.42 7.78 -26.51
C ALA A 162 22.41 6.62 -25.51
N LEU A 163 23.45 6.54 -24.67
CA LEU A 163 23.54 5.56 -23.62
C LEU A 163 22.46 5.78 -22.52
N THR A 164 22.11 7.03 -22.24
CA THR A 164 21.03 7.37 -21.30
C THR A 164 19.68 6.82 -21.78
N GLU A 165 19.35 6.99 -23.06
CA GLU A 165 18.12 6.46 -23.65
C GLU A 165 18.14 4.93 -23.72
N LYS A 166 19.26 4.34 -24.14
CA LYS A 166 19.45 2.89 -24.18
C LYS A 166 19.31 2.26 -22.79
N GLY A 167 19.72 2.98 -21.75
CA GLY A 167 19.61 2.56 -20.36
C GLY A 167 18.17 2.52 -19.81
N GLY A 168 17.18 3.06 -20.51
CA GLY A 168 15.76 2.99 -20.18
C GLY A 168 15.31 3.84 -18.98
N LEU A 169 16.23 4.45 -18.22
CA LEU A 169 15.88 5.29 -17.07
C LEU A 169 14.93 6.46 -17.41
N PRO A 170 15.09 7.20 -18.53
CA PRO A 170 14.20 8.30 -18.85
C PRO A 170 12.73 7.90 -18.98
N VAL A 171 12.44 6.68 -19.44
CA VAL A 171 11.07 6.16 -19.56
C VAL A 171 10.46 5.94 -18.18
N LEU A 172 11.21 5.33 -17.26
CA LEU A 172 10.79 5.15 -15.87
C LEU A 172 10.63 6.48 -15.14
N GLU A 173 11.58 7.41 -15.29
CA GLU A 173 11.51 8.75 -14.70
C GLU A 173 10.30 9.54 -15.19
N ARG A 174 9.98 9.44 -16.48
CA ARG A 174 8.78 10.06 -17.06
C ARG A 174 7.52 9.47 -16.46
N LYS A 175 7.45 8.13 -16.34
CA LYS A 175 6.31 7.45 -15.71
C LYS A 175 6.11 7.90 -14.27
N LEU A 176 7.18 8.04 -13.51
CA LEU A 176 7.13 8.56 -12.15
C LEU A 176 6.68 10.03 -12.11
N SER A 177 7.16 10.87 -13.03
CA SER A 177 6.81 12.29 -13.08
C SER A 177 5.38 12.56 -13.53
N GLU A 178 4.96 11.91 -14.61
CA GLU A 178 3.68 12.23 -15.28
C GLU A 178 2.49 11.51 -14.63
N ASP A 179 2.68 10.27 -14.21
CA ASP A 179 1.58 9.43 -13.72
C ASP A 179 1.54 9.33 -12.20
N MET A 180 2.71 9.19 -11.55
CA MET A 180 2.74 8.91 -10.13
C MET A 180 2.66 10.18 -9.28
N ILE A 181 3.37 11.25 -9.66
CA ILE A 181 3.35 12.49 -8.88
C ILE A 181 1.98 13.18 -8.94
N PRO A 182 1.36 13.37 -10.11
CA PRO A 182 0.00 13.92 -10.21
C PRO A 182 -1.06 13.01 -9.57
N SER A 183 -0.93 11.70 -9.76
CA SER A 183 -1.85 10.71 -9.18
C SER A 183 -1.78 10.65 -7.66
N ARG A 184 -0.70 11.14 -7.04
CA ARG A 184 -0.54 11.16 -5.58
C ARG A 184 -1.73 11.81 -4.87
N HIS A 185 -2.19 12.97 -5.35
CA HIS A 185 -3.34 13.65 -4.76
C HIS A 185 -4.62 12.84 -4.93
N MET A 186 -4.82 12.23 -6.09
CA MET A 186 -5.97 11.36 -6.33
C MET A 186 -5.90 10.07 -5.50
N LEU A 187 -4.74 9.45 -5.39
CA LEU A 187 -4.55 8.22 -4.59
C LEU A 187 -4.79 8.49 -3.10
N ILE A 188 -4.20 9.56 -2.56
CA ILE A 188 -4.43 9.98 -1.16
C ILE A 188 -5.91 10.29 -0.94
N ARG A 189 -6.53 11.05 -1.83
CA ARG A 189 -7.95 11.38 -1.76
C ARG A 189 -8.82 10.11 -1.77
N ASN A 190 -8.59 9.21 -2.72
CA ASN A 190 -9.35 7.97 -2.84
C ASN A 190 -9.18 7.07 -1.61
N ARG A 191 -7.97 6.99 -1.06
CA ARG A 191 -7.70 6.25 0.19
C ARG A 191 -8.45 6.85 1.37
N ILE A 192 -8.39 8.17 1.54
CA ILE A 192 -9.12 8.89 2.59
C ILE A 192 -10.63 8.68 2.44
N VAL A 193 -11.17 8.84 1.23
CA VAL A 193 -12.59 8.61 0.96
C VAL A 193 -12.98 7.17 1.29
N HIS A 194 -12.19 6.19 0.87
CA HIS A 194 -12.48 4.79 1.16
C HIS A 194 -12.45 4.47 2.66
N GLU A 195 -11.46 4.98 3.38
CA GLU A 195 -11.34 4.77 4.83
C GLU A 195 -12.48 5.43 5.60
N ILE A 196 -12.82 6.69 5.24
CA ILE A 196 -13.95 7.40 5.86
C ILE A 196 -15.26 6.70 5.52
N SER A 197 -15.48 6.30 4.28
CA SER A 197 -16.69 5.58 3.86
C SER A 197 -16.86 4.27 4.63
N GLY A 198 -15.79 3.51 4.82
CA GLY A 198 -15.82 2.28 5.62
C GLY A 198 -16.20 2.53 7.09
N ARG A 199 -15.66 3.60 7.70
CA ARG A 199 -16.03 3.99 9.07
C ARG A 199 -17.47 4.46 9.18
N VAL A 200 -17.95 5.21 8.20
CA VAL A 200 -19.36 5.66 8.13
C VAL A 200 -20.29 4.47 8.00
N GLU A 201 -20.02 3.52 7.11
CA GLU A 201 -20.84 2.30 6.96
C GLU A 201 -20.85 1.45 8.24
N SER A 202 -19.72 1.28 8.90
CA SER A 202 -19.63 0.54 10.17
C SER A 202 -20.45 1.22 11.28
N SER A 203 -20.37 2.55 11.37
CA SER A 203 -21.16 3.33 12.34
C SER A 203 -22.63 3.27 12.03
N ARG A 204 -23.00 3.34 10.76
CA ARG A 204 -24.39 3.19 10.28
C ARG A 204 -24.95 1.82 10.67
N ALA A 205 -24.23 0.73 10.39
CA ALA A 205 -24.66 -0.61 10.74
C ALA A 205 -24.88 -0.77 12.26
N LEU A 206 -24.01 -0.17 13.08
CA LEU A 206 -24.17 -0.15 14.52
C LEU A 206 -25.45 0.59 14.96
N LEU A 207 -25.72 1.76 14.37
CA LEU A 207 -26.92 2.55 14.68
C LEU A 207 -28.19 1.84 14.22
N GLU A 208 -28.20 1.22 13.05
CA GLU A 208 -29.32 0.42 12.54
C GLU A 208 -29.60 -0.79 13.45
N SER A 209 -28.57 -1.46 13.93
CA SER A 209 -28.70 -2.55 14.90
C SER A 209 -29.31 -2.07 16.22
N LYS A 210 -28.83 -0.95 16.77
CA LYS A 210 -29.40 -0.33 17.98
C LYS A 210 -30.86 0.08 17.77
N LEU A 211 -31.19 0.70 16.63
CA LEU A 211 -32.54 1.10 16.27
C LEU A 211 -33.48 -0.11 16.21
N THR A 212 -33.04 -1.19 15.60
CA THR A 212 -33.79 -2.45 15.53
C THR A 212 -34.05 -3.01 16.94
N GLY A 213 -33.03 -3.01 17.80
CA GLY A 213 -33.11 -3.42 19.20
C GLY A 213 -34.16 -2.60 19.98
N VAL A 214 -34.12 -1.26 19.86
CA VAL A 214 -35.06 -0.35 20.51
C VAL A 214 -36.49 -0.56 19.99
N ASN A 215 -36.67 -0.74 18.67
CA ASN A 215 -37.96 -1.03 18.08
C ASN A 215 -38.57 -2.36 18.57
N ARG A 216 -37.72 -3.40 18.74
CA ARG A 216 -38.14 -4.68 19.29
C ARG A 216 -38.57 -4.52 20.74
N GLN A 217 -37.78 -3.84 21.58
CA GLN A 217 -38.19 -3.55 22.97
C GLN A 217 -39.47 -2.75 23.05
N LEU A 218 -39.67 -1.77 22.16
CA LEU A 218 -40.92 -1.00 22.08
C LEU A 218 -42.09 -1.89 21.71
N SER A 219 -41.93 -2.83 20.79
CA SER A 219 -42.94 -3.81 20.40
C SER A 219 -43.29 -4.75 21.56
N ASP A 220 -42.29 -5.28 22.25
CA ASP A 220 -42.45 -6.16 23.39
C ASP A 220 -43.20 -5.46 24.55
N LEU A 221 -42.86 -4.18 24.81
CA LEU A 221 -43.55 -3.38 25.81
C LEU A 221 -45.02 -3.12 25.43
N LYS A 222 -45.30 -2.87 24.15
CA LYS A 222 -46.70 -2.72 23.67
C LYS A 222 -47.49 -4.02 23.82
N ALA A 223 -46.86 -5.17 23.66
CA ALA A 223 -47.50 -6.48 23.81
C ALA A 223 -47.79 -6.83 25.28
N LEU A 224 -47.02 -6.31 26.24
CA LEU A 224 -47.21 -6.50 27.68
C LEU A 224 -48.34 -5.64 28.30
N SER A 225 -49.20 -5.05 27.51
CA SER A 225 -50.23 -4.12 27.88
C SER A 225 -51.29 -4.74 28.79
N GLY A 226 -51.55 -4.11 29.92
CA GLY A 226 -52.77 -4.28 30.71
C GLY A 226 -52.71 -3.82 32.16
N LYS A 227 -51.54 -3.75 32.80
CA LYS A 227 -51.48 -3.46 34.24
C LYS A 227 -50.68 -2.21 34.68
N ASN A 228 -49.96 -1.53 33.75
CA ASN A 228 -49.19 -0.33 34.12
C ASN A 228 -49.12 0.68 32.96
N LEU A 229 -50.27 1.19 32.52
CA LEU A 229 -50.36 2.09 31.37
C LEU A 229 -49.47 3.34 31.49
N ASP A 230 -49.37 3.94 32.69
CA ASP A 230 -48.56 5.13 32.93
C ASP A 230 -47.04 4.86 32.86
N ALA A 231 -46.59 3.74 33.39
CA ALA A 231 -45.18 3.35 33.31
C ALA A 231 -44.75 2.99 31.88
N ILE A 232 -45.68 2.26 31.18
CA ILE A 232 -45.48 1.90 29.77
C ILE A 232 -45.46 3.17 28.88
N GLN A 233 -46.36 4.13 29.12
CA GLN A 233 -46.38 5.39 28.37
C GLN A 233 -45.11 6.21 28.57
N LYS A 234 -44.60 6.33 29.79
CA LYS A 234 -43.33 7.01 30.08
C LYS A 234 -42.15 6.31 29.42
N MET A 235 -42.12 4.98 29.43
CA MET A 235 -41.07 4.20 28.83
C MET A 235 -41.09 4.25 27.30
N VAL A 236 -42.30 4.21 26.70
CA VAL A 236 -42.50 4.39 25.25
C VAL A 236 -42.08 5.79 24.82
N ALA A 237 -42.35 6.83 25.60
CA ALA A 237 -41.93 8.18 25.31
C ALA A 237 -40.37 8.31 25.29
N ARG A 238 -39.70 7.69 26.26
CA ARG A 238 -38.24 7.67 26.34
C ARG A 238 -37.62 6.94 25.15
N MET A 239 -38.13 5.77 24.78
CA MET A 239 -37.67 5.00 23.63
C MET A 239 -37.89 5.73 22.30
N ARG A 240 -38.99 6.47 22.15
CA ARG A 240 -39.21 7.33 20.98
C ARG A 240 -38.21 8.45 20.87
N GLN A 241 -37.80 9.05 21.99
CA GLN A 241 -36.73 10.05 21.99
C GLN A 241 -35.38 9.46 21.57
N GLU A 242 -35.04 8.28 22.09
CA GLU A 242 -33.79 7.58 21.68
C GLU A 242 -33.82 7.22 20.20
N LYS A 243 -34.95 6.71 19.71
CA LYS A 243 -35.13 6.43 18.27
C LYS A 243 -34.89 7.67 17.42
N GLN A 244 -35.53 8.81 17.76
CA GLN A 244 -35.37 10.06 17.03
C GLN A 244 -33.89 10.54 17.02
N LYS A 245 -33.18 10.33 18.12
CA LYS A 245 -31.74 10.64 18.20
C LYS A 245 -30.95 9.81 17.21
N TYR A 246 -31.14 8.50 17.19
CA TYR A 246 -30.47 7.62 16.26
C TYR A 246 -30.82 7.87 14.79
N ASP A 247 -32.11 8.17 14.50
CA ASP A 247 -32.53 8.52 13.13
C ASP A 247 -31.82 9.80 12.64
N LYS A 248 -31.70 10.84 13.50
CA LYS A 248 -30.94 12.05 13.16
C LYS A 248 -29.45 11.81 12.94
N GLU A 249 -28.84 10.96 13.77
CA GLU A 249 -27.46 10.58 13.59
C GLU A 249 -27.24 9.83 12.27
N LEU A 250 -28.17 8.95 11.91
CA LEU A 250 -28.15 8.20 10.64
C LEU A 250 -28.28 9.14 9.42
N GLU A 251 -29.20 10.11 9.48
CA GLU A 251 -29.32 11.14 8.44
C GLU A 251 -28.03 11.98 8.30
N GLY A 252 -27.41 12.35 9.42
CA GLY A 252 -26.13 13.06 9.43
C GLY A 252 -25.02 12.27 8.72
N PHE A 253 -24.95 10.97 8.97
CA PHE A 253 -23.98 10.09 8.27
C PHE A 253 -24.29 9.98 6.76
N GLN A 254 -25.55 9.91 6.37
CA GLN A 254 -25.92 9.88 4.95
C GLN A 254 -25.55 11.18 4.22
N LEU A 255 -25.75 12.33 4.84
CA LEU A 255 -25.35 13.63 4.30
C LEU A 255 -23.83 13.74 4.13
N THR A 256 -23.08 13.30 5.15
CA THR A 256 -21.62 13.28 5.10
C THR A 256 -21.10 12.37 3.98
N ARG A 257 -21.69 11.19 3.83
CA ARG A 257 -21.36 10.27 2.73
C ARG A 257 -21.63 10.87 1.37
N ALA A 258 -22.79 11.53 1.19
CA ALA A 258 -23.16 12.19 -0.06
C ALA A 258 -22.20 13.36 -0.39
N ALA A 259 -21.80 14.15 0.61
CA ALA A 259 -20.84 15.23 0.44
C ALA A 259 -19.46 14.69 0.01
N LEU A 260 -18.98 13.62 0.65
CA LEU A 260 -17.72 12.96 0.30
C LEU A 260 -17.76 12.37 -1.12
N SER A 261 -18.89 11.77 -1.51
CA SER A 261 -19.06 11.22 -2.87
C SER A 261 -19.01 12.30 -3.95
N LYS A 262 -19.57 13.49 -3.67
CA LYS A 262 -19.49 14.65 -4.60
C LYS A 262 -18.09 15.24 -4.71
N GLN A 263 -17.30 15.17 -3.66
CA GLN A 263 -15.90 15.63 -3.71
C GLN A 263 -14.96 14.63 -4.39
N ALA A 264 -15.41 13.39 -4.58
CA ALA A 264 -14.63 12.31 -5.19
C ALA A 264 -14.84 12.20 -6.72
N GLN A 265 -15.84 12.88 -7.27
CA GLN A 265 -16.07 13.10 -8.72
C GLN A 265 -15.41 14.38 -9.18
#